data_5b8458a698de4be268636ffe0a8f8e10
#
_entry.id   5b8458a698de4be268636ffe0a8f8e10
#
_cell.length_a   1.000
_cell.length_b   1.000
_cell.length_c   1.000
_cell.angle_alpha   90.00
_cell.angle_beta   90.00
_cell.angle_gamma   90.00
#
_symmetry.space_group_name_H-M   'P 1'
#
loop_
_entity.id
_entity.type
_entity.pdbx_description
1 polymer ?
#
loop_
_entity_poly.entity_id
_entity_poly.type
_entity_poly.pdbx_seq_one_letter_code
_entity_poly.pdbx_strand_id
1 'polypeptide(L)'
;YLREVRPIDPDELTQYVEGAAHPGVVRAALREEAFDLRLREREDGRFEPVEEAPVAPPGWAPSAVPADVSFALEDVLVSTFGADWPVGDTGTTLRSAIRRLKTDYLYGNDVEYDEVAALGYAIYHLPGYYAAIGYVLDALSENGLLDRTLRVLDVGAGVGGPALGLHDYLPDDAVVSYHAIEPSSAATVLERLLETTGRNFRTTVHRTTAEAAFGLGEHDADPSLTAPFDLVLFGNVLSELTDPVAVCAAGLDALASDGSVVALAPADKETATSLREIERAVTADHEREPSVYAPTLRLWPDATPAD
;
A
#
# COMPACT_ATOMS: atom_id res chain seq x y z
N TYR A 1 30.41 -6.64 -6.76
CA TYR A 1 31.34 -6.11 -5.76
C TYR A 1 30.58 -5.58 -4.54
N LEU A 2 29.57 -4.69 -4.70
CA LEU A 2 28.80 -4.11 -3.58
C LEU A 2 28.04 -5.16 -2.73
N ARG A 3 27.72 -6.33 -3.29
CA ARG A 3 27.07 -7.42 -2.56
C ARG A 3 28.03 -8.27 -1.72
N GLU A 4 29.34 -8.17 -1.99
CA GLU A 4 30.38 -9.00 -1.32
C GLU A 4 31.07 -8.25 -0.17
N VAL A 5 31.10 -6.92 -0.21
CA VAL A 5 31.69 -6.07 0.84
C VAL A 5 30.62 -5.66 1.83
N ARG A 6 30.72 -6.09 3.09
CA ARG A 6 29.68 -5.91 4.11
C ARG A 6 30.26 -5.42 5.44
N PRO A 7 29.61 -4.45 6.10
CA PRO A 7 28.65 -3.47 5.57
C PRO A 7 29.35 -2.47 4.64
N ILE A 8 28.61 -1.90 3.68
CA ILE A 8 29.11 -0.86 2.78
C ILE A 8 29.07 0.48 3.52
N ASP A 9 30.23 1.08 3.72
CA ASP A 9 30.35 2.41 4.32
C ASP A 9 30.43 3.47 3.20
N PRO A 10 29.45 4.40 3.10
CA PRO A 10 29.49 5.45 2.08
C PRO A 10 30.73 6.33 2.16
N ASP A 11 31.29 6.54 3.35
CA ASP A 11 32.47 7.36 3.55
C ASP A 11 33.74 6.66 3.01
N GLU A 12 33.87 5.34 3.19
CA GLU A 12 34.92 4.54 2.59
C GLU A 12 34.77 4.43 1.08
N LEU A 13 33.52 4.31 0.59
CA LEU A 13 33.26 4.14 -0.83
C LEU A 13 33.67 5.36 -1.66
N THR A 14 33.68 6.57 -1.10
CA THR A 14 34.16 7.78 -1.77
C THR A 14 35.59 7.67 -2.28
N GLN A 15 36.41 6.85 -1.63
CA GLN A 15 37.83 6.67 -2.03
C GLN A 15 37.96 5.90 -3.36
N TYR A 16 36.89 5.22 -3.79
CA TYR A 16 36.86 4.40 -5.00
C TYR A 16 36.03 5.03 -6.13
N VAL A 17 35.40 6.18 -5.87
CA VAL A 17 34.62 6.92 -6.87
C VAL A 17 35.46 7.99 -7.51
N GLU A 18 35.57 7.96 -8.84
CA GLU A 18 36.32 8.96 -9.59
C GLU A 18 35.68 10.36 -9.39
N GLY A 19 36.55 11.39 -9.19
CA GLY A 19 36.10 12.76 -9.07
C GLY A 19 35.86 13.25 -7.64
N ALA A 20 36.34 12.54 -6.61
CA ALA A 20 36.25 12.93 -5.19
C ALA A 20 34.81 13.31 -4.74
N ALA A 21 33.87 12.42 -4.98
CA ALA A 21 32.48 12.63 -4.57
C ALA A 21 32.37 12.82 -3.06
N HIS A 22 31.54 13.78 -2.63
CA HIS A 22 31.27 13.98 -1.21
C HIS A 22 30.48 12.78 -0.64
N PRO A 23 30.78 12.27 0.58
CA PRO A 23 30.08 11.12 1.18
C PRO A 23 28.57 11.21 1.13
N GLY A 24 28.00 12.41 1.33
CA GLY A 24 26.58 12.66 1.24
C GLY A 24 25.98 12.37 -0.15
N VAL A 25 26.76 12.62 -1.23
CA VAL A 25 26.34 12.31 -2.61
C VAL A 25 26.36 10.80 -2.84
N VAL A 26 27.38 10.12 -2.35
CA VAL A 26 27.47 8.66 -2.43
C VAL A 26 26.33 7.99 -1.65
N ARG A 27 26.04 8.50 -0.46
CA ARG A 27 24.91 8.00 0.34
C ARG A 27 23.56 8.23 -0.35
N ALA A 28 23.35 9.39 -0.97
CA ALA A 28 22.13 9.67 -1.71
C ALA A 28 21.99 8.72 -2.91
N ALA A 29 23.05 8.49 -3.68
CA ALA A 29 23.04 7.54 -4.79
C ALA A 29 22.81 6.10 -4.32
N LEU A 30 23.43 5.68 -3.21
CA LEU A 30 23.15 4.36 -2.63
C LEU A 30 21.70 4.23 -2.17
N ARG A 31 21.11 5.28 -1.62
CA ARG A 31 19.68 5.29 -1.27
C ARG A 31 18.81 5.19 -2.50
N GLU A 32 19.11 5.89 -3.56
CA GLU A 32 18.35 5.86 -4.82
C GLU A 32 18.35 4.45 -5.41
N GLU A 33 19.52 3.80 -5.47
CA GLU A 33 19.72 2.47 -6.05
C GLU A 33 19.50 1.29 -5.08
N ALA A 34 19.24 1.55 -3.79
CA ALA A 34 19.27 0.50 -2.76
C ALA A 34 18.22 -0.59 -2.99
N PHE A 35 17.04 -0.25 -3.50
CA PHE A 35 16.03 -1.24 -3.83
C PHE A 35 16.53 -2.20 -4.92
N ASP A 36 16.99 -1.68 -6.05
CA ASP A 36 17.45 -2.48 -7.18
C ASP A 36 18.72 -3.26 -6.86
N LEU A 37 19.56 -2.74 -5.96
CA LEU A 37 20.73 -3.42 -5.42
C LEU A 37 20.40 -4.39 -4.27
N ARG A 38 19.16 -4.45 -3.81
CA ARG A 38 18.71 -5.22 -2.63
C ARG A 38 19.55 -4.91 -1.40
N LEU A 39 19.74 -3.61 -1.12
CA LEU A 39 20.48 -3.11 0.02
C LEU A 39 19.55 -2.41 0.99
N ARG A 40 19.68 -2.73 2.29
CA ARG A 40 19.07 -1.94 3.36
C ARG A 40 20.03 -0.94 3.95
N GLU A 41 19.57 0.22 4.33
CA GLU A 41 20.34 1.18 5.11
C GLU A 41 20.13 0.92 6.59
N ARG A 42 21.22 0.72 7.32
CA ARG A 42 21.24 0.55 8.78
C ARG A 42 21.10 1.88 9.51
N GLU A 43 20.83 1.82 10.81
CA GLU A 43 20.76 3.01 11.66
C GLU A 43 22.08 3.83 11.68
N ASP A 44 23.23 3.14 11.57
CA ASP A 44 24.55 3.77 11.49
C ASP A 44 24.87 4.39 10.12
N GLY A 45 23.94 4.33 9.16
CA GLY A 45 24.07 4.88 7.81
C GLY A 45 24.90 4.04 6.84
N ARG A 46 25.29 2.83 7.23
CA ARG A 46 25.91 1.83 6.35
C ARG A 46 24.85 1.03 5.63
N PHE A 47 25.25 0.40 4.54
CA PHE A 47 24.35 -0.44 3.75
C PHE A 47 24.80 -1.90 3.80
N GLU A 48 23.81 -2.79 3.84
CA GLU A 48 24.06 -4.23 3.75
C GLU A 48 22.99 -4.92 2.91
N PRO A 49 23.32 -6.04 2.24
CA PRO A 49 22.36 -6.77 1.46
C PRO A 49 21.23 -7.33 2.30
N VAL A 50 20.02 -7.27 1.75
CA VAL A 50 18.84 -7.96 2.29
C VAL A 50 19.02 -9.47 2.12
N GLU A 51 18.60 -10.24 3.10
CA GLU A 51 18.59 -11.70 3.01
C GLU A 51 17.56 -12.16 1.97
N GLU A 52 17.97 -13.03 1.05
CA GLU A 52 17.06 -13.65 0.06
C GLU A 52 16.31 -14.82 0.72
N ALA A 53 15.32 -14.49 1.55
CA ALA A 53 14.46 -15.46 2.21
C ALA A 53 13.04 -14.90 2.32
N PRO A 54 12.02 -15.75 2.18
CA PRO A 54 10.64 -15.32 2.36
C PRO A 54 10.40 -14.84 3.80
N VAL A 55 9.45 -13.94 3.95
CA VAL A 55 9.01 -13.44 5.25
C VAL A 55 8.24 -14.55 5.97
N ALA A 56 8.63 -14.86 7.21
CA ALA A 56 7.85 -15.75 8.06
C ALA A 56 6.70 -14.98 8.74
N PRO A 57 5.53 -15.59 8.95
CA PRO A 57 4.43 -14.94 9.66
C PRO A 57 4.85 -14.44 11.04
N PRO A 58 4.71 -13.14 11.36
CA PRO A 58 5.18 -12.59 12.64
C PRO A 58 4.24 -12.88 13.83
N GLY A 59 3.10 -13.55 13.59
CA GLY A 59 2.05 -13.71 14.57
C GLY A 59 1.21 -12.44 14.71
N TRP A 60 0.74 -11.92 13.61
CA TRP A 60 0.03 -10.66 13.50
C TRP A 60 -1.21 -10.59 14.39
N ALA A 61 -1.22 -9.73 15.38
CA ALA A 61 -2.34 -9.46 16.28
C ALA A 61 -2.29 -8.03 16.85
N PRO A 62 -2.42 -7.00 16.04
CA PRO A 62 -2.31 -5.62 16.49
C PRO A 62 -3.50 -5.24 17.38
N SER A 63 -3.24 -4.60 18.50
CA SER A 63 -4.25 -4.03 19.39
C SER A 63 -4.59 -2.57 19.07
N ALA A 64 -3.70 -1.87 18.38
CA ALA A 64 -3.84 -0.48 17.94
C ALA A 64 -2.83 -0.21 16.80
N VAL A 65 -2.96 0.89 16.11
CA VAL A 65 -1.89 1.43 15.25
C VAL A 65 -0.72 1.92 16.12
N PRO A 66 0.52 1.94 15.60
CA PRO A 66 1.68 2.47 16.33
C PRO A 66 1.49 3.89 16.84
N ALA A 67 2.21 4.22 17.91
CA ALA A 67 2.07 5.52 18.55
C ALA A 67 2.55 6.67 17.66
N ASP A 68 3.59 6.47 16.89
CA ASP A 68 4.13 7.45 15.92
C ASP A 68 3.14 7.75 14.80
N VAL A 69 2.45 6.73 14.27
CA VAL A 69 1.35 6.91 13.31
C VAL A 69 0.20 7.71 13.95
N SER A 70 -0.17 7.38 15.19
CA SER A 70 -1.23 8.09 15.90
C SER A 70 -0.86 9.57 16.15
N PHE A 71 0.40 9.85 16.51
CA PHE A 71 0.91 11.21 16.67
C PHE A 71 0.97 11.96 15.34
N ALA A 72 1.41 11.31 14.26
CA ALA A 72 1.43 11.91 12.93
C ALA A 72 0.02 12.31 12.46
N LEU A 73 -0.99 11.46 12.70
CA LEU A 73 -2.38 11.78 12.40
C LEU A 73 -2.89 12.93 13.27
N GLU A 74 -2.56 12.94 14.56
CA GLU A 74 -2.93 14.05 15.47
C GLU A 74 -2.29 15.36 15.02
N ASP A 75 -1.03 15.35 14.60
CA ASP A 75 -0.34 16.54 14.08
C ASP A 75 -1.04 17.09 12.82
N VAL A 76 -1.52 16.23 11.92
CA VAL A 76 -2.32 16.65 10.77
C VAL A 76 -3.64 17.29 11.23
N LEU A 77 -4.36 16.66 12.15
CA LEU A 77 -5.61 17.19 12.70
C LEU A 77 -5.42 18.53 13.42
N VAL A 78 -4.36 18.65 14.22
CA VAL A 78 -4.04 19.90 14.93
C VAL A 78 -3.61 20.99 13.93
N SER A 79 -2.84 20.67 12.91
CA SER A 79 -2.43 21.65 11.89
C SER A 79 -3.60 22.16 11.04
N THR A 80 -4.59 21.29 10.79
CA THR A 80 -5.78 21.64 9.99
C THR A 80 -6.83 22.37 10.80
N PHE A 81 -7.09 21.94 12.04
CA PHE A 81 -8.25 22.40 12.83
C PHE A 81 -7.88 23.08 14.16
N GLY A 82 -6.61 23.06 14.56
CA GLY A 82 -6.17 23.54 15.88
C GLY A 82 -6.27 22.48 16.96
N ALA A 83 -5.68 22.78 18.13
CA ALA A 83 -5.57 21.84 19.27
C ALA A 83 -6.94 21.36 19.82
N ASP A 84 -7.99 22.15 19.64
CA ASP A 84 -9.34 21.82 20.12
C ASP A 84 -10.16 21.02 19.09
N TRP A 85 -9.52 20.40 18.09
CA TRP A 85 -10.17 19.68 16.99
C TRP A 85 -11.23 18.63 17.43
N PRO A 86 -11.09 17.90 18.57
CA PRO A 86 -12.07 16.87 18.94
C PRO A 86 -13.39 17.45 19.49
N VAL A 87 -13.43 18.73 19.83
CA VAL A 87 -14.55 19.38 20.52
C VAL A 87 -15.18 20.50 19.68
N GLY A 88 -16.31 21.02 20.12
CA GLY A 88 -17.01 22.15 19.49
C GLY A 88 -17.49 21.85 18.07
N ASP A 89 -17.42 22.88 17.23
CA ASP A 89 -17.92 22.83 15.84
C ASP A 89 -17.04 21.92 14.97
N THR A 90 -15.73 21.91 15.14
CA THR A 90 -14.80 21.07 14.41
C THR A 90 -15.06 19.58 14.68
N GLY A 91 -15.15 19.21 15.96
CA GLY A 91 -15.48 17.83 16.32
C GLY A 91 -16.86 17.41 15.82
N THR A 92 -17.81 18.33 15.73
CA THR A 92 -19.13 18.08 15.14
C THR A 92 -19.04 17.88 13.64
N THR A 93 -18.25 18.67 12.93
CA THR A 93 -18.02 18.58 11.49
C THR A 93 -17.37 17.24 11.13
N LEU A 94 -16.31 16.83 11.83
CA LEU A 94 -15.66 15.53 11.63
C LEU A 94 -16.60 14.36 11.87
N ARG A 95 -17.38 14.36 12.95
CA ARG A 95 -18.37 13.33 13.21
C ARG A 95 -19.47 13.29 12.14
N SER A 96 -19.83 14.43 11.57
CA SER A 96 -20.81 14.51 10.48
C SER A 96 -20.24 13.97 9.18
N ALA A 97 -18.97 14.26 8.87
CA ALA A 97 -18.28 13.68 7.71
C ALA A 97 -18.21 12.14 7.81
N ILE A 98 -17.83 11.59 8.97
CA ILE A 98 -17.82 10.13 9.21
C ILE A 98 -19.22 9.52 9.01
N ARG A 99 -20.28 10.18 9.50
CA ARG A 99 -21.66 9.69 9.30
C ARG A 99 -22.07 9.74 7.82
N ARG A 100 -21.69 10.80 7.10
CA ARG A 100 -21.94 10.95 5.66
C ARG A 100 -21.27 9.80 4.91
N LEU A 101 -19.97 9.58 5.12
CA LEU A 101 -19.23 8.48 4.52
C LEU A 101 -19.91 7.12 4.74
N LYS A 102 -20.31 6.82 5.98
CA LYS A 102 -21.04 5.58 6.29
C LYS A 102 -22.36 5.48 5.54
N THR A 103 -23.09 6.58 5.42
CA THR A 103 -24.38 6.61 4.71
C THR A 103 -24.16 6.40 3.22
N ASP A 104 -23.18 7.05 2.63
CA ASP A 104 -22.88 6.93 1.21
C ASP A 104 -22.45 5.51 0.85
N TYR A 105 -21.58 4.89 1.64
CA TYR A 105 -21.26 3.47 1.48
C TYR A 105 -22.47 2.54 1.62
N LEU A 106 -23.33 2.77 2.62
CA LEU A 106 -24.49 1.90 2.85
C LEU A 106 -25.50 1.96 1.70
N TYR A 107 -25.62 3.09 1.03
CA TYR A 107 -26.59 3.29 -0.06
C TYR A 107 -25.96 3.23 -1.46
N GLY A 108 -24.66 2.90 -1.57
CA GLY A 108 -23.96 2.83 -2.86
C GLY A 108 -23.88 4.18 -3.59
N ASN A 109 -23.86 5.29 -2.84
CA ASN A 109 -23.67 6.61 -3.40
C ASN A 109 -22.19 6.87 -3.70
N ASP A 110 -21.94 7.80 -4.65
CA ASP A 110 -20.57 8.29 -4.89
C ASP A 110 -20.01 8.94 -3.62
N VAL A 111 -18.79 8.54 -3.25
CA VAL A 111 -18.09 9.06 -2.08
C VAL A 111 -17.14 10.16 -2.49
N GLU A 112 -17.36 11.38 -1.98
CA GLU A 112 -16.46 12.51 -2.19
C GLU A 112 -15.50 12.63 -1.00
N TYR A 113 -14.20 12.42 -1.27
CA TYR A 113 -13.11 12.55 -0.29
C TYR A 113 -12.52 13.96 -0.31
N ASP A 114 -13.27 14.94 0.23
CA ASP A 114 -12.72 16.23 0.60
C ASP A 114 -11.75 16.11 1.80
N GLU A 115 -11.04 17.17 2.15
CA GLU A 115 -10.06 17.17 3.24
C GLU A 115 -10.68 16.72 4.59
N VAL A 116 -11.89 17.15 4.90
CA VAL A 116 -12.58 16.79 6.15
C VAL A 116 -13.02 15.32 6.12
N ALA A 117 -13.50 14.85 4.97
CA ALA A 117 -13.87 13.45 4.78
C ALA A 117 -12.65 12.53 4.88
N ALA A 118 -11.53 12.90 4.26
CA ALA A 118 -10.27 12.16 4.35
C ALA A 118 -9.78 12.03 5.80
N LEU A 119 -9.80 13.12 6.57
CA LEU A 119 -9.43 13.09 7.99
C LEU A 119 -10.43 12.29 8.83
N GLY A 120 -11.73 12.41 8.56
CA GLY A 120 -12.76 11.59 9.18
C GLY A 120 -12.57 10.10 8.89
N TYR A 121 -12.21 9.77 7.65
CA TYR A 121 -11.87 8.42 7.20
C TYR A 121 -10.63 7.88 7.92
N ALA A 122 -9.58 8.69 8.05
CA ALA A 122 -8.37 8.33 8.78
C ALA A 122 -8.68 8.00 10.26
N ILE A 123 -9.46 8.83 10.94
CA ILE A 123 -9.83 8.58 12.34
C ILE A 123 -10.60 7.25 12.50
N TYR A 124 -11.49 6.94 11.56
CA TYR A 124 -12.44 5.85 11.74
C TYR A 124 -12.00 4.53 11.08
N HIS A 125 -11.46 4.57 9.88
CA HIS A 125 -11.18 3.37 9.07
C HIS A 125 -9.72 2.92 9.09
N LEU A 126 -8.76 3.85 9.24
CA LEU A 126 -7.33 3.51 9.22
C LEU A 126 -6.96 2.36 10.18
N PRO A 127 -7.40 2.33 11.47
CA PRO A 127 -7.02 1.24 12.36
C PRO A 127 -7.52 -0.13 11.92
N GLY A 128 -8.73 -0.16 11.32
CA GLY A 128 -9.33 -1.40 10.80
C GLY A 128 -8.56 -1.94 9.60
N TYR A 129 -8.19 -1.09 8.65
CA TYR A 129 -7.47 -1.50 7.44
C TYR A 129 -6.01 -1.82 7.71
N TYR A 130 -5.38 -1.09 8.62
CA TYR A 130 -4.07 -1.44 9.16
C TYR A 130 -4.05 -2.87 9.74
N ALA A 131 -5.06 -3.23 10.53
CA ALA A 131 -5.14 -4.57 11.09
C ALA A 131 -5.49 -5.64 10.05
N ALA A 132 -6.41 -5.33 9.14
CA ALA A 132 -6.95 -6.30 8.18
C ALA A 132 -5.91 -6.80 7.18
N ILE A 133 -5.01 -5.95 6.70
CA ILE A 133 -4.02 -6.33 5.70
C ILE A 133 -3.10 -7.45 6.20
N GLY A 134 -2.67 -7.39 7.47
CA GLY A 134 -1.74 -8.37 8.03
C GLY A 134 -2.30 -9.79 8.06
N TYR A 135 -3.61 -9.96 8.22
CA TYR A 135 -4.23 -11.31 8.14
C TYR A 135 -4.19 -11.89 6.73
N VAL A 136 -4.17 -11.04 5.69
CA VAL A 136 -3.99 -11.48 4.30
C VAL A 136 -2.51 -11.76 4.03
N LEU A 137 -1.62 -10.93 4.57
CA LEU A 137 -0.18 -11.15 4.47
C LEU A 137 0.27 -12.43 5.16
N ASP A 138 -0.41 -12.88 6.23
CA ASP A 138 -0.17 -14.20 6.83
C ASP A 138 -0.36 -15.32 5.81
N ALA A 139 -1.42 -15.26 4.99
CA ALA A 139 -1.65 -16.27 3.95
C ALA A 139 -0.57 -16.25 2.86
N LEU A 140 -0.05 -15.09 2.48
CA LEU A 140 1.07 -14.97 1.54
C LEU A 140 2.37 -15.50 2.16
N SER A 141 2.67 -15.11 3.39
CA SER A 141 3.87 -15.56 4.11
C SER A 141 3.89 -17.07 4.34
N GLU A 142 2.78 -17.67 4.73
CA GLU A 142 2.64 -19.12 4.92
C GLU A 142 2.88 -19.91 3.63
N ASN A 143 2.65 -19.30 2.47
CA ASN A 143 2.89 -19.89 1.16
C ASN A 143 4.24 -19.47 0.53
N GLY A 144 5.06 -18.71 1.24
CA GLY A 144 6.35 -18.24 0.74
C GLY A 144 6.25 -17.22 -0.40
N LEU A 145 5.15 -16.47 -0.47
CA LEU A 145 4.84 -15.49 -1.53
C LEU A 145 5.13 -14.05 -1.10
N LEU A 146 5.73 -13.85 0.06
CA LEU A 146 6.09 -12.53 0.56
C LEU A 146 7.59 -12.49 0.84
N ASP A 147 8.31 -11.71 0.06
CA ASP A 147 9.75 -11.54 0.18
C ASP A 147 10.14 -10.34 1.04
N ARG A 148 11.41 -10.26 1.44
CA ARG A 148 11.97 -9.12 2.19
C ARG A 148 12.31 -7.92 1.30
N THR A 149 12.38 -8.11 -0.01
CA THR A 149 12.53 -7.04 -0.99
C THR A 149 11.29 -7.03 -1.85
N LEU A 150 10.46 -5.99 -1.74
CA LEU A 150 9.15 -5.92 -2.37
C LEU A 150 8.96 -4.61 -3.12
N ARG A 151 8.54 -4.70 -4.37
CA ARG A 151 7.94 -3.58 -5.10
C ARG A 151 6.43 -3.71 -5.04
N VAL A 152 5.78 -2.73 -4.43
CA VAL A 152 4.35 -2.76 -4.11
C VAL A 152 3.62 -1.65 -4.84
N LEU A 153 2.48 -1.97 -5.44
CA LEU A 153 1.53 -1.01 -6.00
C LEU A 153 0.23 -1.08 -5.19
N ASP A 154 -0.14 0.00 -4.54
CA ASP A 154 -1.40 0.13 -3.81
C ASP A 154 -2.36 1.04 -4.59
N VAL A 155 -3.40 0.46 -5.14
CA VAL A 155 -4.38 1.14 -5.97
C VAL A 155 -5.55 1.60 -5.12
N GLY A 156 -5.78 2.93 -5.09
CA GLY A 156 -6.74 3.52 -4.17
C GLY A 156 -6.26 3.46 -2.72
N ALA A 157 -5.02 3.88 -2.47
CA ALA A 157 -4.35 3.73 -1.18
C ALA A 157 -5.06 4.45 -0.02
N GLY A 158 -5.96 5.40 -0.33
CA GLY A 158 -6.70 6.16 0.66
C GLY A 158 -5.75 6.89 1.62
N VAL A 159 -5.97 6.69 2.91
CA VAL A 159 -5.12 7.28 3.98
C VAL A 159 -3.99 6.35 4.44
N GLY A 160 -3.75 5.22 3.75
CA GLY A 160 -2.58 4.37 3.96
C GLY A 160 -2.70 3.27 5.02
N GLY A 161 -3.91 2.87 5.40
CA GLY A 161 -4.07 1.74 6.34
C GLY A 161 -3.31 0.48 5.92
N PRO A 162 -3.49 -0.03 4.69
CA PRO A 162 -2.75 -1.18 4.18
C PRO A 162 -1.23 -0.95 4.10
N ALA A 163 -0.80 0.25 3.72
CA ALA A 163 0.62 0.61 3.64
C ALA A 163 1.33 0.49 5.00
N LEU A 164 0.72 1.08 6.03
CA LEU A 164 1.25 1.06 7.40
C LEU A 164 1.20 -0.35 8.00
N GLY A 165 0.12 -1.10 7.72
CA GLY A 165 0.02 -2.49 8.15
C GLY A 165 1.05 -3.39 7.47
N LEU A 166 1.32 -3.20 6.19
CA LEU A 166 2.40 -3.90 5.47
C LEU A 166 3.77 -3.55 6.06
N HIS A 167 4.04 -2.26 6.31
CA HIS A 167 5.29 -1.83 6.93
C HIS A 167 5.56 -2.55 8.24
N ASP A 168 4.59 -2.60 9.14
CA ASP A 168 4.76 -3.19 10.47
C ASP A 168 4.70 -4.72 10.46
N TYR A 169 4.13 -5.31 9.41
CA TYR A 169 4.12 -6.76 9.20
C TYR A 169 5.50 -7.28 8.78
N LEU A 170 6.22 -6.50 7.98
CA LEU A 170 7.52 -6.89 7.45
C LEU A 170 8.61 -6.81 8.53
N PRO A 171 9.64 -7.66 8.44
CA PRO A 171 10.79 -7.55 9.36
C PRO A 171 11.59 -6.27 9.11
N ASP A 172 12.29 -5.78 10.13
CA ASP A 172 13.08 -4.54 10.12
C ASP A 172 14.16 -4.50 9.03
N ASP A 173 14.55 -5.67 8.51
CA ASP A 173 15.54 -5.79 7.46
C ASP A 173 14.95 -5.83 6.03
N ALA A 174 13.63 -5.70 5.90
CA ALA A 174 12.98 -5.59 4.61
C ALA A 174 13.29 -4.26 3.92
N VAL A 175 13.27 -4.28 2.58
CA VAL A 175 13.39 -3.09 1.72
C VAL A 175 12.20 -3.05 0.78
N VAL A 176 11.45 -1.95 0.81
CA VAL A 176 10.22 -1.81 0.04
C VAL A 176 10.29 -0.58 -0.87
N SER A 177 9.87 -0.76 -2.12
CA SER A 177 9.54 0.32 -3.04
C SER A 177 8.01 0.37 -3.17
N TYR A 178 7.38 1.29 -2.47
CA TYR A 178 5.93 1.40 -2.36
C TYR A 178 5.39 2.53 -3.23
N HIS A 179 4.52 2.17 -4.17
CA HIS A 179 3.85 3.09 -5.08
C HIS A 179 2.36 3.11 -4.72
N ALA A 180 1.86 4.26 -4.33
CA ALA A 180 0.46 4.46 -3.98
C ALA A 180 -0.24 5.29 -5.06
N ILE A 181 -1.37 4.83 -5.57
CA ILE A 181 -2.25 5.59 -6.46
C ILE A 181 -3.42 6.10 -5.62
N GLU A 182 -3.56 7.43 -5.52
CA GLU A 182 -4.65 8.06 -4.75
C GLU A 182 -4.97 9.45 -5.32
N PRO A 183 -6.11 9.63 -5.99
CA PRO A 183 -6.45 10.90 -6.64
C PRO A 183 -7.00 11.97 -5.70
N SER A 184 -7.53 11.58 -4.55
CA SER A 184 -8.29 12.45 -3.65
C SER A 184 -7.44 13.24 -2.65
N SER A 185 -8.08 14.02 -1.80
CA SER A 185 -7.43 14.71 -0.69
C SER A 185 -6.82 13.76 0.35
N ALA A 186 -7.21 12.48 0.35
CA ALA A 186 -6.60 11.45 1.20
C ALA A 186 -5.10 11.28 0.94
N ALA A 187 -4.62 11.54 -0.28
CA ALA A 187 -3.19 11.50 -0.62
C ALA A 187 -2.33 12.40 0.27
N THR A 188 -2.85 13.55 0.72
CA THR A 188 -2.11 14.45 1.62
C THR A 188 -1.96 13.86 3.03
N VAL A 189 -3.00 13.19 3.51
CA VAL A 189 -2.94 12.47 4.80
C VAL A 189 -2.00 11.27 4.68
N LEU A 190 -2.12 10.50 3.59
CA LEU A 190 -1.26 9.37 3.27
C LEU A 190 0.22 9.74 3.31
N GLU A 191 0.62 10.78 2.57
CA GLU A 191 2.02 11.25 2.52
C GLU A 191 2.56 11.55 3.93
N ARG A 192 1.77 12.22 4.76
CA ARG A 192 2.16 12.54 6.13
C ARG A 192 2.30 11.32 7.04
N LEU A 193 1.41 10.35 6.89
CA LEU A 193 1.49 9.11 7.67
C LEU A 193 2.64 8.22 7.21
N LEU A 194 2.95 8.20 5.91
CA LEU A 194 4.08 7.44 5.36
C LEU A 194 5.45 7.99 5.78
N GLU A 195 5.54 9.23 6.28
CA GLU A 195 6.78 9.74 6.88
C GLU A 195 7.23 8.92 8.11
N THR A 196 6.32 8.15 8.72
CA THR A 196 6.64 7.28 9.88
C THR A 196 7.32 5.96 9.49
N THR A 197 7.27 5.55 8.22
CA THR A 197 7.74 4.21 7.78
C THR A 197 9.25 4.04 7.67
N GLY A 198 10.02 5.11 7.81
CA GLY A 198 11.47 5.03 7.80
C GLY A 198 12.08 4.83 6.41
N ARG A 199 13.44 4.70 6.38
CA ARG A 199 14.25 4.87 5.17
C ARG A 199 14.27 3.67 4.22
N ASN A 200 13.94 2.48 4.70
CA ASN A 200 13.93 1.26 3.89
C ASN A 200 12.55 0.95 3.30
N PHE A 201 11.54 1.69 3.69
CA PHE A 201 10.21 1.69 3.10
C PHE A 201 10.03 2.97 2.28
N ARG A 202 10.31 2.89 0.99
CA ARG A 202 10.34 4.05 0.10
C ARG A 202 9.01 4.23 -0.56
N THR A 203 8.46 5.41 -0.43
CA THR A 203 7.10 5.71 -0.86
C THR A 203 7.09 6.72 -1.99
N THR A 204 6.24 6.48 -2.98
CA THR A 204 5.89 7.40 -4.04
C THR A 204 4.38 7.47 -4.14
N VAL A 205 3.80 8.65 -4.02
CA VAL A 205 2.34 8.85 -4.13
C VAL A 205 2.03 9.47 -5.49
N HIS A 206 1.26 8.74 -6.29
CA HIS A 206 0.77 9.14 -7.61
C HIS A 206 -0.63 9.72 -7.44
N ARG A 207 -0.78 11.03 -7.59
CA ARG A 207 -2.06 11.74 -7.45
C ARG A 207 -2.86 11.66 -8.75
N THR A 208 -3.28 10.45 -9.09
CA THR A 208 -3.99 10.11 -10.32
C THR A 208 -5.02 9.03 -10.08
N THR A 209 -5.98 8.85 -10.99
CA THR A 209 -6.93 7.72 -10.91
C THR A 209 -6.26 6.43 -11.36
N ALA A 210 -6.84 5.27 -10.97
CA ALA A 210 -6.35 3.97 -11.38
C ALA A 210 -6.37 3.80 -12.90
N GLU A 211 -7.45 4.26 -13.54
CA GLU A 211 -7.60 4.18 -14.98
C GLU A 211 -6.51 4.97 -15.72
N ALA A 212 -6.21 6.19 -15.25
CA ALA A 212 -5.16 7.02 -15.84
C ALA A 212 -3.77 6.42 -15.56
N ALA A 213 -3.52 5.90 -14.37
CA ALA A 213 -2.26 5.26 -14.03
C ALA A 213 -1.92 4.07 -14.92
N PHE A 214 -2.93 3.24 -15.23
CA PHE A 214 -2.77 2.09 -16.11
C PHE A 214 -2.96 2.38 -17.61
N GLY A 215 -3.25 3.62 -17.99
CA GLY A 215 -3.47 3.97 -19.40
C GLY A 215 -4.74 3.41 -20.00
N LEU A 216 -5.78 3.24 -19.18
CA LEU A 216 -7.06 2.72 -19.63
C LEU A 216 -7.91 3.85 -20.28
N GLY A 217 -8.70 3.48 -21.29
CA GLY A 217 -9.52 4.42 -22.04
C GLY A 217 -8.69 5.37 -22.93
N GLU A 218 -8.85 6.67 -22.74
CA GLU A 218 -8.15 7.73 -23.50
C GLU A 218 -6.86 8.23 -22.81
N HIS A 219 -6.40 7.53 -21.78
CA HIS A 219 -5.22 7.90 -20.99
C HIS A 219 -3.95 7.22 -21.51
N ASP A 220 -2.82 7.92 -21.43
CA ASP A 220 -1.50 7.31 -21.57
C ASP A 220 -1.07 6.77 -20.19
N ALA A 221 -0.53 5.54 -20.16
CA ALA A 221 -0.05 4.94 -18.92
C ALA A 221 1.07 5.76 -18.28
N ASP A 222 1.11 5.79 -16.95
CA ASP A 222 2.20 6.42 -16.21
C ASP A 222 3.50 5.63 -16.41
N PRO A 223 4.53 6.22 -17.05
CA PRO A 223 5.78 5.51 -17.32
C PRO A 223 6.54 5.12 -16.05
N SER A 224 6.27 5.74 -14.92
CA SER A 224 6.89 5.40 -13.64
C SER A 224 6.34 4.11 -13.02
N LEU A 225 5.20 3.60 -13.53
CA LEU A 225 4.54 2.37 -13.10
C LEU A 225 4.79 1.17 -14.04
N THR A 226 5.78 1.28 -14.94
CA THR A 226 6.09 0.21 -15.92
C THR A 226 6.93 -0.94 -15.37
N ALA A 227 7.57 -0.79 -14.22
CA ALA A 227 8.37 -1.85 -13.62
C ALA A 227 7.46 -2.93 -12.99
N PRO A 228 7.82 -4.23 -13.08
CA PRO A 228 6.98 -5.29 -12.51
C PRO A 228 6.91 -5.15 -10.98
N PHE A 229 5.71 -5.38 -10.44
CA PHE A 229 5.42 -5.35 -9.02
C PHE A 229 5.35 -6.77 -8.44
N ASP A 230 5.88 -6.94 -7.24
CA ASP A 230 5.78 -8.21 -6.51
C ASP A 230 4.42 -8.35 -5.82
N LEU A 231 3.80 -7.21 -5.48
CA LEU A 231 2.51 -7.16 -4.81
C LEU A 231 1.67 -5.99 -5.35
N VAL A 232 0.44 -6.28 -5.78
CA VAL A 232 -0.55 -5.27 -6.13
C VAL A 232 -1.71 -5.35 -5.12
N LEU A 233 -2.04 -4.23 -4.50
CA LEU A 233 -3.08 -4.11 -3.48
C LEU A 233 -4.29 -3.34 -4.01
N PHE A 234 -5.50 -3.84 -3.72
CA PHE A 234 -6.78 -3.19 -3.91
C PHE A 234 -7.51 -3.18 -2.56
N GLY A 235 -7.24 -2.17 -1.75
CA GLY A 235 -7.76 -2.05 -0.39
C GLY A 235 -9.13 -1.38 -0.34
N ASN A 236 -10.22 -2.11 -0.57
CA ASN A 236 -11.61 -1.60 -0.57
C ASN A 236 -11.92 -0.56 -1.67
N VAL A 237 -11.16 -0.55 -2.76
CA VAL A 237 -11.32 0.40 -3.87
C VAL A 237 -12.14 -0.15 -5.03
N LEU A 238 -12.16 -1.47 -5.25
CA LEU A 238 -12.75 -2.06 -6.46
C LEU A 238 -14.24 -1.71 -6.65
N SER A 239 -14.99 -1.50 -5.58
CA SER A 239 -16.39 -1.07 -5.64
C SER A 239 -16.59 0.41 -6.01
N GLU A 240 -15.52 1.20 -5.99
CA GLU A 240 -15.54 2.63 -6.30
C GLU A 240 -15.08 2.92 -7.74
N LEU A 241 -14.56 1.91 -8.46
CA LEU A 241 -14.04 2.05 -9.82
C LEU A 241 -15.16 1.93 -10.86
N THR A 242 -15.00 2.66 -11.97
CA THR A 242 -15.93 2.59 -13.10
C THR A 242 -15.85 1.25 -13.83
N ASP A 243 -14.65 0.73 -14.05
CA ASP A 243 -14.40 -0.59 -14.63
C ASP A 243 -13.40 -1.37 -13.76
N PRO A 244 -13.89 -2.00 -12.68
CA PRO A 244 -13.01 -2.72 -11.74
C PRO A 244 -12.37 -3.95 -12.38
N VAL A 245 -12.99 -4.56 -13.38
CA VAL A 245 -12.44 -5.73 -14.09
C VAL A 245 -11.22 -5.31 -14.92
N ALA A 246 -11.34 -4.23 -15.69
CA ALA A 246 -10.22 -3.73 -16.49
C ALA A 246 -9.05 -3.26 -15.62
N VAL A 247 -9.34 -2.57 -14.51
CA VAL A 247 -8.30 -2.11 -13.56
C VAL A 247 -7.61 -3.30 -12.87
N CYS A 248 -8.38 -4.31 -12.44
CA CYS A 248 -7.82 -5.52 -11.83
C CYS A 248 -6.96 -6.32 -12.82
N ALA A 249 -7.39 -6.43 -14.09
CA ALA A 249 -6.61 -7.07 -15.14
C ALA A 249 -5.30 -6.31 -15.40
N ALA A 250 -5.35 -4.98 -15.50
CA ALA A 250 -4.15 -4.16 -15.63
C ALA A 250 -3.19 -4.31 -14.41
N GLY A 251 -3.74 -4.45 -13.20
CA GLY A 251 -2.95 -4.78 -12.01
C GLY A 251 -2.25 -6.15 -12.12
N LEU A 252 -2.90 -7.17 -12.69
CA LEU A 252 -2.27 -8.46 -12.97
C LEU A 252 -1.18 -8.34 -14.05
N ASP A 253 -1.40 -7.53 -15.09
CA ASP A 253 -0.37 -7.28 -16.11
C ASP A 253 0.88 -6.59 -15.54
N ALA A 254 0.70 -5.76 -14.54
CA ALA A 254 1.78 -5.06 -13.86
C ALA A 254 2.63 -5.93 -12.91
N LEU A 255 2.18 -7.17 -12.58
CA LEU A 255 2.91 -8.06 -11.70
C LEU A 255 4.19 -8.62 -12.32
N ALA A 256 5.16 -8.95 -11.47
CA ALA A 256 6.22 -9.89 -11.74
C ALA A 256 5.63 -11.29 -12.02
N SER A 257 6.47 -12.22 -12.52
CA SER A 257 6.02 -13.57 -12.90
C SER A 257 5.47 -14.39 -11.72
N ASP A 258 5.94 -14.10 -10.53
CA ASP A 258 5.64 -14.74 -9.25
C ASP A 258 4.95 -13.78 -8.26
N GLY A 259 4.52 -12.61 -8.75
CA GLY A 259 3.83 -11.60 -7.97
C GLY A 259 2.40 -12.00 -7.57
N SER A 260 1.87 -11.29 -6.58
CA SER A 260 0.55 -11.53 -6.02
C SER A 260 -0.37 -10.31 -6.09
N VAL A 261 -1.66 -10.53 -6.33
CA VAL A 261 -2.70 -9.51 -6.14
C VAL A 261 -3.44 -9.79 -4.85
N VAL A 262 -3.65 -8.76 -4.05
CA VAL A 262 -4.50 -8.78 -2.86
C VAL A 262 -5.67 -7.82 -3.08
N ALA A 263 -6.88 -8.33 -3.01
CA ALA A 263 -8.10 -7.53 -3.07
C ALA A 263 -8.92 -7.71 -1.78
N LEU A 264 -9.22 -6.61 -1.11
CA LEU A 264 -10.07 -6.55 0.07
C LEU A 264 -11.36 -5.82 -0.25
N ALA A 265 -12.45 -6.29 0.33
CA ALA A 265 -13.76 -5.64 0.25
C ALA A 265 -14.47 -5.69 1.61
N PRO A 266 -15.36 -4.75 1.90
CA PRO A 266 -16.25 -4.84 3.06
C PRO A 266 -17.01 -6.17 3.08
N ALA A 267 -17.27 -6.69 4.27
CA ALA A 267 -17.90 -8.00 4.48
C ALA A 267 -19.45 -7.91 4.38
N ASP A 268 -19.97 -7.01 3.57
CA ASP A 268 -21.39 -6.99 3.21
C ASP A 268 -21.65 -7.84 1.95
N LYS A 269 -22.92 -8.20 1.74
CA LYS A 269 -23.30 -9.11 0.66
C LYS A 269 -23.00 -8.54 -0.72
N GLU A 270 -23.27 -7.26 -0.94
CA GLU A 270 -23.16 -6.62 -2.26
C GLU A 270 -21.71 -6.52 -2.70
N THR A 271 -20.86 -5.92 -1.87
CA THR A 271 -19.42 -5.77 -2.17
C THR A 271 -18.71 -7.11 -2.23
N ALA A 272 -19.05 -8.09 -1.36
CA ALA A 272 -18.48 -9.43 -1.41
C ALA A 272 -18.88 -10.19 -2.69
N THR A 273 -20.13 -10.02 -3.16
CA THR A 273 -20.60 -10.63 -4.42
C THR A 273 -19.89 -9.99 -5.62
N SER A 274 -19.81 -8.66 -5.65
CA SER A 274 -19.09 -7.91 -6.70
C SER A 274 -17.62 -8.32 -6.79
N LEU A 275 -16.92 -8.40 -5.65
CA LEU A 275 -15.54 -8.87 -5.62
C LEU A 275 -15.41 -10.28 -6.22
N ARG A 276 -16.36 -11.15 -5.95
CA ARG A 276 -16.38 -12.51 -6.51
C ARG A 276 -16.64 -12.54 -8.01
N GLU A 277 -17.47 -11.63 -8.51
CA GLU A 277 -17.73 -11.47 -9.96
C GLU A 277 -16.48 -10.96 -10.68
N ILE A 278 -15.80 -9.97 -10.11
CA ILE A 278 -14.52 -9.44 -10.62
C ILE A 278 -13.47 -10.56 -10.67
N GLU A 279 -13.30 -11.29 -9.56
CA GLU A 279 -12.37 -12.43 -9.48
C GLU A 279 -12.62 -13.43 -10.64
N ARG A 280 -13.88 -13.83 -10.85
CA ARG A 280 -14.22 -14.78 -11.90
C ARG A 280 -13.94 -14.24 -13.30
N ALA A 281 -14.31 -12.99 -13.56
CA ALA A 281 -14.08 -12.37 -14.86
C ALA A 281 -12.58 -12.33 -15.19
N VAL A 282 -11.78 -11.91 -14.21
CA VAL A 282 -10.33 -11.79 -14.39
C VAL A 282 -9.65 -13.16 -14.48
N THR A 283 -10.04 -14.15 -13.65
CA THR A 283 -9.41 -15.48 -13.69
C THR A 283 -9.81 -16.32 -14.88
N ALA A 284 -10.97 -16.07 -15.52
CA ALA A 284 -11.44 -16.83 -16.65
C ALA A 284 -10.74 -16.50 -17.97
N ASP A 285 -10.42 -15.21 -18.19
CA ASP A 285 -10.03 -14.70 -19.50
C ASP A 285 -8.62 -14.09 -19.54
N HIS A 286 -7.90 -14.01 -18.40
CA HIS A 286 -6.59 -13.38 -18.35
C HIS A 286 -5.48 -14.31 -18.86
N GLU A 287 -4.60 -13.81 -19.72
CA GLU A 287 -3.52 -14.58 -20.36
C GLU A 287 -2.53 -15.23 -19.37
N ARG A 288 -2.39 -14.67 -18.16
CA ARG A 288 -1.51 -15.20 -17.09
C ARG A 288 -2.10 -16.37 -16.32
N GLU A 289 -3.37 -16.74 -16.54
CA GLU A 289 -4.05 -17.83 -15.84
C GLU A 289 -3.89 -17.75 -14.31
N PRO A 290 -4.28 -16.64 -13.64
CA PRO A 290 -4.03 -16.44 -12.22
C PRO A 290 -4.76 -17.48 -11.38
N SER A 291 -4.09 -17.97 -10.33
CA SER A 291 -4.68 -18.88 -9.35
C SER A 291 -5.05 -18.15 -8.06
N VAL A 292 -6.17 -18.53 -7.45
CA VAL A 292 -6.64 -17.89 -6.21
C VAL A 292 -6.16 -18.68 -5.00
N TYR A 293 -5.32 -18.07 -4.17
CA TYR A 293 -4.76 -18.68 -2.97
C TYR A 293 -5.72 -18.62 -1.78
N ALA A 294 -6.34 -17.47 -1.54
CA ALA A 294 -7.23 -17.24 -0.42
C ALA A 294 -8.50 -16.49 -0.87
N PRO A 295 -9.63 -16.77 -0.22
CA PRO A 295 -9.81 -17.80 0.80
C PRO A 295 -9.77 -19.21 0.20
N THR A 296 -9.15 -20.14 0.92
CA THR A 296 -9.06 -21.55 0.52
C THR A 296 -10.41 -22.26 0.58
N LEU A 297 -11.24 -21.88 1.53
CA LEU A 297 -12.62 -22.39 1.64
C LEU A 297 -13.58 -21.46 0.91
N ARG A 298 -14.22 -21.98 -0.13
CA ARG A 298 -15.24 -21.28 -0.93
C ARG A 298 -16.53 -22.06 -0.90
N LEU A 299 -17.56 -21.46 -0.33
CA LEU A 299 -18.88 -22.12 -0.20
C LEU A 299 -19.55 -22.30 -1.56
N TRP A 300 -19.28 -21.42 -2.53
CA TRP A 300 -19.81 -21.49 -3.90
C TRP A 300 -18.71 -21.21 -4.92
N PRO A 301 -17.80 -22.19 -5.15
CA PRO A 301 -16.65 -21.96 -6.05
C PRO A 301 -17.07 -21.60 -7.48
N ASP A 302 -18.18 -22.19 -7.97
CA ASP A 302 -18.64 -22.05 -9.36
C ASP A 302 -20.00 -21.35 -9.49
N ALA A 303 -20.51 -20.75 -8.42
CA ALA A 303 -21.80 -20.08 -8.43
C ALA A 303 -21.79 -18.78 -7.65
N THR A 304 -22.48 -17.74 -8.16
CA THR A 304 -22.81 -16.57 -7.37
C THR A 304 -23.78 -16.97 -6.26
N PRO A 305 -23.59 -16.56 -5.00
CA PRO A 305 -24.55 -16.80 -3.95
C PRO A 305 -25.94 -16.30 -4.36
N ALA A 306 -26.95 -17.15 -4.27
CA ALA A 306 -28.32 -16.73 -4.52
C ALA A 306 -28.80 -15.78 -3.41
N ASP A 307 -29.73 -14.88 -3.74
CA ASP A 307 -30.34 -13.92 -2.82
C ASP A 307 -31.12 -14.58 -1.67
#